data_366fe8fb86d9e25236e449a8191db36f
#
_entry.id   366fe8fb86d9e25236e449a8191db36f
#
_cell.length_a   1.000
_cell.length_b   1.000
_cell.length_c   1.000
_cell.angle_alpha   90.00
_cell.angle_beta   90.00
_cell.angle_gamma   90.00
#
_symmetry.space_group_name_H-M   'P 1'
#
loop_
_entity.id
_entity.type
_entity.pdbx_description
1 polymer ?
#
loop_
_entity_poly.entity_id
_entity_poly.type
_entity_poly.pdbx_seq_one_letter_code
_entity_poly.pdbx_strand_id
1 'polypeptide(L)'
;MNHETWDDERKDLQMPQSVPRGLLRHIIPRLLRSSEMNGTEIMQRLRELSDGLWNPSPGTIYPMLASLEEEGIIEAASTEGRSKKYRVTDEGKKRIAFILSHRRGAVGEKTRLGPKLWERLLEPEERLQFHMVGMEHSLDCFESMFNELDDKERTELLAYLEEMRTKISQYIKRLKTGATKND
;
A
#
# COMPACT_ATOMS: atom_id res chain seq x y z
N MET A 1 -20.10 24.51 20.03
CA MET A 1 -19.26 23.33 20.36
C MET A 1 -18.06 23.45 19.44
N ASN A 2 -16.87 23.75 19.99
CA ASN A 2 -15.75 24.30 19.23
C ASN A 2 -14.98 23.22 18.48
N HIS A 3 -14.64 23.50 17.23
CA HIS A 3 -13.84 22.65 16.32
C HIS A 3 -12.44 22.32 16.90
N GLU A 4 -11.93 23.13 17.82
CA GLU A 4 -10.60 22.97 18.46
C GLU A 4 -10.48 21.76 19.40
N THR A 5 -11.58 21.26 19.97
CA THR A 5 -11.56 20.11 20.89
C THR A 5 -11.33 18.78 20.16
N TRP A 6 -11.70 18.66 18.89
CA TRP A 6 -11.54 17.43 18.11
C TRP A 6 -10.11 17.23 17.57
N ASP A 7 -9.32 18.30 17.45
CA ASP A 7 -7.93 18.19 17.01
C ASP A 7 -6.98 17.71 18.12
N ASP A 8 -7.35 17.95 19.38
CA ASP A 8 -6.58 17.45 20.53
C ASP A 8 -6.94 15.98 20.85
N GLU A 9 -8.20 15.58 20.68
CA GLU A 9 -8.62 14.18 20.82
C GLU A 9 -8.07 13.27 19.71
N ARG A 10 -7.76 13.78 18.51
CA ARG A 10 -7.12 13.01 17.43
C ARG A 10 -5.70 12.56 17.78
N LYS A 11 -5.00 13.27 18.67
CA LYS A 11 -3.67 12.86 19.14
C LYS A 11 -3.72 11.65 20.06
N ASP A 12 -4.82 11.47 20.79
CA ASP A 12 -5.01 10.33 21.69
C ASP A 12 -5.67 9.12 21.02
N LEU A 13 -6.31 9.30 19.86
CA LEU A 13 -6.76 8.23 18.98
C LEU A 13 -5.61 7.67 18.13
N GLN A 14 -4.45 7.47 18.71
CA GLN A 14 -3.45 6.58 18.14
C GLN A 14 -4.01 5.16 18.19
N MET A 15 -4.87 4.85 17.22
CA MET A 15 -5.21 3.46 16.92
C MET A 15 -3.89 2.70 16.90
N PRO A 16 -3.75 1.61 17.67
CA PRO A 16 -2.56 0.80 17.59
C PRO A 16 -2.44 0.43 16.11
N GLN A 17 -1.46 1.03 15.42
CA GLN A 17 -1.19 0.74 14.02
C GLN A 17 -0.63 -0.68 13.96
N SER A 18 -1.52 -1.65 14.06
CA SER A 18 -1.17 -3.02 13.73
C SER A 18 -0.98 -3.08 12.22
N VAL A 19 0.23 -2.70 11.80
CA VAL A 19 0.67 -2.96 10.44
C VAL A 19 0.49 -4.46 10.22
N PRO A 20 -0.31 -4.88 9.24
CA PRO A 20 -0.54 -6.29 8.99
C PRO A 20 0.81 -6.99 8.85
N ARG A 21 1.03 -8.07 9.61
CA ARG A 21 2.31 -8.84 9.56
C ARG A 21 2.71 -9.21 8.13
N GLY A 22 1.74 -9.38 7.22
CA GLY A 22 1.97 -9.60 5.81
C GLY A 22 2.55 -8.42 5.05
N LEU A 23 2.46 -7.19 5.55
CA LEU A 23 2.94 -6.01 4.83
C LEU A 23 4.47 -5.97 4.75
N LEU A 24 5.18 -6.28 5.84
CA LEU A 24 6.65 -6.33 5.88
C LEU A 24 7.22 -7.32 4.86
N ARG A 25 6.57 -8.46 4.68
CA ARG A 25 6.96 -9.46 3.69
C ARG A 25 6.98 -8.93 2.25
N HIS A 26 6.20 -7.91 1.97
CA HIS A 26 6.15 -7.26 0.66
C HIS A 26 7.03 -6.02 0.56
N ILE A 27 7.22 -5.29 1.66
CA ILE A 27 7.99 -4.05 1.68
C ILE A 27 9.49 -4.33 1.71
N ILE A 28 9.96 -5.23 2.58
CA ILE A 28 11.40 -5.49 2.77
C ILE A 28 12.09 -5.86 1.44
N PRO A 29 11.60 -6.82 0.63
CA PRO A 29 12.24 -7.12 -0.65
C PRO A 29 12.26 -5.93 -1.61
N ARG A 30 11.27 -5.03 -1.53
CA ARG A 30 11.24 -3.81 -2.37
C ARG A 30 12.31 -2.81 -1.96
N LEU A 31 12.51 -2.60 -0.66
CA LEU A 31 13.60 -1.75 -0.15
C LEU A 31 14.96 -2.26 -0.61
N LEU A 32 15.16 -3.57 -0.53
CA LEU A 32 16.40 -4.24 -0.91
C LEU A 32 16.67 -4.30 -2.43
N ARG A 33 15.74 -3.81 -3.26
CA ARG A 33 15.98 -3.66 -4.71
C ARG A 33 16.95 -2.52 -5.02
N SER A 34 16.91 -1.47 -4.23
CA SER A 34 17.68 -0.24 -4.49
C SER A 34 19.05 -0.26 -3.82
N SER A 35 19.20 -0.95 -2.70
CA SER A 35 20.44 -1.01 -1.95
C SER A 35 20.45 -2.19 -0.97
N GLU A 36 21.66 -2.67 -0.66
CA GLU A 36 21.85 -3.64 0.42
C GLU A 36 21.66 -2.94 1.78
N MET A 37 20.90 -3.55 2.67
CA MET A 37 20.59 -3.00 3.98
C MET A 37 20.66 -4.07 5.07
N ASN A 38 21.10 -3.68 6.25
CA ASN A 38 20.95 -4.47 7.47
C ASN A 38 19.59 -4.19 8.14
N GLY A 39 19.25 -4.96 9.20
CA GLY A 39 17.98 -4.82 9.90
C GLY A 39 17.73 -3.42 10.48
N THR A 40 18.79 -2.75 10.96
CA THR A 40 18.70 -1.39 11.53
C THR A 40 18.42 -0.36 10.43
N GLU A 41 19.10 -0.46 9.30
CA GLU A 41 18.89 0.41 8.13
C GLU A 41 17.48 0.23 7.56
N ILE A 42 16.97 -0.99 7.52
CA ILE A 42 15.57 -1.27 7.12
C ILE A 42 14.58 -0.61 8.09
N MET A 43 14.77 -0.73 9.40
CA MET A 43 13.90 -0.08 10.39
C MET A 43 13.91 1.44 10.23
N GLN A 44 15.08 2.03 10.05
CA GLN A 44 15.22 3.46 9.81
C GLN A 44 14.51 3.89 8.53
N ARG A 45 14.71 3.15 7.43
CA ARG A 45 14.08 3.45 6.14
C ARG A 45 12.55 3.37 6.20
N LEU A 46 12.00 2.39 6.91
CA LEU A 46 10.56 2.27 7.14
C LEU A 46 10.00 3.44 7.96
N ARG A 47 10.75 3.90 8.95
CA ARG A 47 10.39 5.08 9.73
C ARG A 47 10.37 6.33 8.87
N GLU A 48 11.39 6.54 8.02
CA GLU A 48 11.47 7.67 7.09
C GLU A 48 10.31 7.66 6.09
N LEU A 49 10.05 6.51 5.44
CA LEU A 49 8.98 6.36 4.44
C LEU A 49 7.57 6.52 5.02
N SER A 50 7.41 6.42 6.31
CA SER A 50 6.15 6.61 7.01
C SER A 50 6.06 7.93 7.76
N ASP A 51 6.97 8.88 7.51
CA ASP A 51 7.05 10.16 8.22
C ASP A 51 7.05 9.99 9.75
N GLY A 52 7.70 8.90 10.22
CA GLY A 52 7.78 8.56 11.64
C GLY A 52 6.54 7.86 12.21
N LEU A 53 5.48 7.70 11.43
CA LEU A 53 4.23 7.07 11.89
C LEU A 53 4.39 5.57 12.18
N TRP A 54 5.39 4.93 11.57
CA TRP A 54 5.66 3.51 11.78
C TRP A 54 7.12 3.26 12.18
N ASN A 55 7.30 2.67 13.36
CA ASN A 55 8.61 2.33 13.90
C ASN A 55 8.65 0.85 14.30
N PRO A 56 8.93 -0.07 13.36
CA PRO A 56 8.95 -1.49 13.65
C PRO A 56 10.08 -1.85 14.61
N SER A 57 9.81 -2.76 15.55
CA SER A 57 10.80 -3.21 16.52
C SER A 57 11.77 -4.24 15.91
N PRO A 58 12.97 -4.43 16.49
CA PRO A 58 13.89 -5.50 16.14
C PRO A 58 13.22 -6.89 16.19
N GLY A 59 12.37 -7.13 17.19
CA GLY A 59 11.61 -8.38 17.34
C GLY A 59 10.60 -8.63 16.20
N THR A 60 10.27 -7.62 15.42
CA THR A 60 9.41 -7.74 14.23
C THR A 60 10.24 -7.93 12.95
N ILE A 61 11.35 -7.20 12.82
CA ILE A 61 12.17 -7.18 11.61
C ILE A 61 13.03 -8.43 11.46
N TYR A 62 13.77 -8.83 12.50
CA TYR A 62 14.71 -9.94 12.36
C TYR A 62 14.05 -11.29 12.08
N PRO A 63 12.92 -11.68 12.72
CA PRO A 63 12.20 -12.89 12.32
C PRO A 63 11.70 -12.85 10.88
N MET A 64 11.30 -11.67 10.38
CA MET A 64 10.87 -11.52 9.00
C MET A 64 12.04 -11.67 8.02
N LEU A 65 13.21 -11.10 8.33
CA LEU A 65 14.42 -11.29 7.53
C LEU A 65 14.82 -12.76 7.47
N ALA A 66 14.80 -13.45 8.59
CA ALA A 66 15.10 -14.89 8.63
C ALA A 66 14.13 -15.69 7.74
N SER A 67 12.83 -15.44 7.84
CA SER A 67 11.81 -16.08 7.00
C SER A 67 12.01 -15.81 5.50
N LEU A 68 12.29 -14.56 5.13
CA LEU A 68 12.52 -14.19 3.74
C LEU A 68 13.81 -14.80 3.17
N GLU A 69 14.85 -14.95 3.99
CA GLU A 69 16.10 -15.61 3.63
C GLU A 69 15.91 -17.10 3.46
N GLU A 70 15.20 -17.76 4.38
CA GLU A 70 14.86 -19.20 4.29
C GLU A 70 14.04 -19.51 3.02
N GLU A 71 13.17 -18.59 2.61
CA GLU A 71 12.39 -18.71 1.37
C GLU A 71 13.16 -18.37 0.11
N GLY A 72 14.42 -17.94 0.23
CA GLY A 72 15.24 -17.55 -0.90
C GLY A 72 14.80 -16.25 -1.59
N ILE A 73 13.98 -15.41 -0.93
CA ILE A 73 13.54 -14.11 -1.45
C ILE A 73 14.62 -13.05 -1.30
N ILE A 74 15.36 -13.11 -0.22
CA ILE A 74 16.54 -12.30 0.06
C ILE A 74 17.71 -13.19 0.40
N GLU A 75 18.91 -12.66 0.31
CA GLU A 75 20.13 -13.37 0.70
C GLU A 75 21.10 -12.44 1.43
N ALA A 76 22.04 -13.00 2.18
CA ALA A 76 23.14 -12.25 2.74
C ALA A 76 24.05 -11.74 1.63
N ALA A 77 24.27 -10.44 1.57
CA ALA A 77 25.14 -9.79 0.58
C ALA A 77 26.55 -9.61 1.13
N SER A 78 26.65 -9.12 2.37
CA SER A 78 27.93 -8.91 3.05
C SER A 78 27.75 -9.01 4.56
N THR A 79 28.84 -9.27 5.27
CA THR A 79 28.89 -9.23 6.73
C THR A 79 30.01 -8.28 7.13
N GLU A 80 29.63 -7.09 7.64
CA GLU A 80 30.56 -6.14 8.22
C GLU A 80 30.55 -6.27 9.75
N GLY A 81 31.57 -6.93 10.30
CA GLY A 81 31.61 -7.23 11.72
C GLY A 81 30.45 -8.12 12.16
N ARG A 82 29.59 -7.60 13.06
CA ARG A 82 28.38 -8.29 13.53
C ARG A 82 27.12 -7.97 12.73
N SER A 83 27.19 -7.09 11.75
CA SER A 83 26.06 -6.60 10.98
C SER A 83 25.97 -7.35 9.65
N LYS A 84 24.89 -8.08 9.45
CA LYS A 84 24.59 -8.81 8.22
C LYS A 84 23.74 -7.92 7.32
N LYS A 85 24.24 -7.58 6.12
CA LYS A 85 23.47 -6.88 5.09
C LYS A 85 22.78 -7.89 4.18
N TYR A 86 21.62 -7.53 3.72
CA TYR A 86 20.77 -8.34 2.84
C TYR A 86 20.57 -7.66 1.50
N ARG A 87 20.37 -8.45 0.46
CA ARG A 87 19.89 -8.01 -0.86
C ARG A 87 18.77 -8.91 -1.35
N VAL A 88 17.97 -8.42 -2.28
CA VAL A 88 16.93 -9.21 -2.93
C VAL A 88 17.56 -10.15 -3.95
N THR A 89 17.14 -11.42 -3.97
CA THR A 89 17.55 -12.41 -4.97
C THR A 89 16.82 -12.21 -6.30
N ASP A 90 17.26 -12.87 -7.38
CA ASP A 90 16.52 -12.84 -8.65
C ASP A 90 15.16 -13.51 -8.54
N GLU A 91 15.01 -14.53 -7.71
CA GLU A 91 13.70 -15.10 -7.39
C GLU A 91 12.81 -14.12 -6.63
N GLY A 92 13.37 -13.38 -5.67
CA GLY A 92 12.68 -12.30 -4.99
C GLY A 92 12.20 -11.20 -5.95
N LYS A 93 13.02 -10.80 -6.92
CA LYS A 93 12.63 -9.83 -7.97
C LYS A 93 11.48 -10.34 -8.82
N LYS A 94 11.53 -11.61 -9.26
CA LYS A 94 10.44 -12.25 -10.02
C LYS A 94 9.14 -12.28 -9.20
N ARG A 95 9.21 -12.63 -7.92
CA ARG A 95 8.05 -12.66 -7.03
C ARG A 95 7.42 -11.29 -6.82
N ILE A 96 8.25 -10.24 -6.68
CA ILE A 96 7.76 -8.85 -6.61
C ILE A 96 7.02 -8.48 -7.90
N ALA A 97 7.61 -8.77 -9.07
CA ALA A 97 7.01 -8.49 -10.37
C ALA A 97 5.70 -9.27 -10.56
N PHE A 98 5.68 -10.56 -10.19
CA PHE A 98 4.47 -11.39 -10.24
C PHE A 98 3.33 -10.81 -9.40
N ILE A 99 3.60 -10.39 -8.15
CA ILE A 99 2.59 -9.80 -7.28
C ILE A 99 2.04 -8.50 -7.88
N LEU A 100 2.89 -7.68 -8.50
CA LEU A 100 2.46 -6.43 -9.14
C LEU A 100 1.60 -6.68 -10.38
N SER A 101 2.00 -7.63 -11.25
CA SER A 101 1.24 -7.97 -12.46
C SER A 101 -0.10 -8.63 -12.15
N HIS A 102 -0.16 -9.47 -11.12
CA HIS A 102 -1.39 -10.17 -10.71
C HIS A 102 -2.32 -9.32 -9.85
N ARG A 103 -1.83 -8.21 -9.26
CA ARG A 103 -2.73 -7.22 -8.64
C ARG A 103 -3.70 -6.57 -9.64
N ARG A 104 -3.33 -6.46 -10.91
CA ARG A 104 -4.25 -5.99 -11.98
C ARG A 104 -5.40 -6.97 -12.26
N GLY A 105 -5.21 -8.30 -12.04
CA GLY A 105 -6.22 -9.33 -12.27
C GLY A 105 -6.81 -9.96 -11.00
N ALA A 106 -6.04 -10.01 -9.92
CA ALA A 106 -6.41 -10.65 -8.65
C ALA A 106 -6.84 -9.63 -7.56
N VAL A 107 -7.35 -8.49 -7.95
CA VAL A 107 -8.25 -7.69 -7.11
C VAL A 107 -9.59 -8.45 -6.99
N GLY A 108 -9.49 -9.78 -7.07
CA GLY A 108 -10.54 -10.72 -6.76
C GLY A 108 -10.85 -10.69 -5.27
N GLU A 109 -12.08 -10.94 -4.98
CA GLU A 109 -12.82 -10.87 -3.72
C GLU A 109 -12.10 -11.30 -2.43
N LYS A 110 -11.03 -12.11 -2.50
CA LYS A 110 -10.42 -12.73 -1.32
C LYS A 110 -9.33 -11.89 -0.62
N THR A 111 -8.73 -10.89 -1.29
CA THR A 111 -7.57 -10.14 -0.76
C THR A 111 -7.92 -8.80 -0.09
N ARG A 112 -9.20 -8.44 -0.03
CA ARG A 112 -9.67 -7.17 0.53
C ARG A 112 -10.44 -7.33 1.84
N LEU A 113 -9.96 -8.16 2.74
CA LEU A 113 -10.66 -8.33 4.02
C LEU A 113 -10.78 -7.00 4.77
N GLY A 114 -9.72 -6.18 4.81
CA GLY A 114 -9.72 -4.89 5.48
C GLY A 114 -10.79 -3.94 4.94
N PRO A 115 -10.77 -3.54 3.65
CA PRO A 115 -11.79 -2.67 3.08
C PRO A 115 -13.21 -3.24 3.16
N LYS A 116 -13.41 -4.55 2.89
CA LYS A 116 -14.73 -5.19 3.00
C LYS A 116 -15.23 -5.25 4.45
N LEU A 117 -14.34 -5.44 5.43
CA LEU A 117 -14.71 -5.43 6.84
C LEU A 117 -15.14 -4.03 7.26
N TRP A 118 -14.36 -3.00 6.91
CA TRP A 118 -14.70 -1.61 7.17
C TRP A 118 -16.03 -1.24 6.51
N GLU A 119 -16.25 -1.61 5.24
CA GLU A 119 -17.49 -1.36 4.53
C GLU A 119 -18.73 -1.94 5.25
N ARG A 120 -18.57 -3.06 5.96
CA ARG A 120 -19.65 -3.68 6.75
C ARG A 120 -19.85 -3.04 8.12
N LEU A 121 -18.84 -2.38 8.66
CA LEU A 121 -18.87 -1.73 9.97
C LEU A 121 -19.35 -0.27 9.89
N LEU A 122 -19.19 0.35 8.73
CA LEU A 122 -19.58 1.73 8.49
C LEU A 122 -21.10 1.84 8.21
N GLU A 123 -21.71 2.86 8.73
CA GLU A 123 -23.07 3.25 8.36
C GLU A 123 -23.12 3.71 6.89
N PRO A 124 -24.32 3.69 6.24
CA PRO A 124 -24.41 3.99 4.79
C PRO A 124 -23.80 5.34 4.38
N GLU A 125 -23.96 6.36 5.23
CA GLU A 125 -23.42 7.70 5.02
C GLU A 125 -21.89 7.72 5.14
N GLU A 126 -21.35 7.03 6.11
CA GLU A 126 -19.91 6.88 6.33
C GLU A 126 -19.25 6.09 5.20
N ARG A 127 -19.92 5.08 4.63
CA ARG A 127 -19.43 4.33 3.47
C ARG A 127 -19.22 5.23 2.25
N LEU A 128 -20.19 6.10 1.97
CA LEU A 128 -20.07 7.03 0.87
C LEU A 128 -18.86 7.94 1.06
N GLN A 129 -18.72 8.54 2.23
CA GLN A 129 -17.58 9.40 2.58
C GLN A 129 -16.24 8.64 2.46
N PHE A 130 -16.16 7.43 2.99
CA PHE A 130 -14.97 6.58 2.93
C PHE A 130 -14.52 6.32 1.49
N HIS A 131 -15.45 6.01 0.58
CA HIS A 131 -15.12 5.77 -0.82
C HIS A 131 -14.77 7.03 -1.58
N MET A 132 -15.40 8.17 -1.27
CA MET A 132 -15.07 9.46 -1.89
C MET A 132 -13.64 9.89 -1.52
N VAL A 133 -13.31 9.89 -0.24
CA VAL A 133 -11.96 10.23 0.24
C VAL A 133 -10.90 9.27 -0.34
N GLY A 134 -11.21 7.97 -0.41
CA GLY A 134 -10.30 6.99 -1.02
C GLY A 134 -10.05 7.24 -2.51
N MET A 135 -11.04 7.74 -3.23
CA MET A 135 -10.91 8.09 -4.64
C MET A 135 -10.09 9.37 -4.83
N GLU A 136 -10.34 10.41 -4.04
CA GLU A 136 -9.55 11.65 -4.04
C GLU A 136 -8.07 11.35 -3.77
N HIS A 137 -7.78 10.62 -2.70
CA HIS A 137 -6.41 10.21 -2.38
C HIS A 137 -5.73 9.44 -3.53
N SER A 138 -6.47 8.58 -4.24
CA SER A 138 -5.92 7.86 -5.39
C SER A 138 -5.58 8.78 -6.56
N LEU A 139 -6.37 9.82 -6.79
CA LEU A 139 -6.10 10.84 -7.82
C LEU A 139 -4.87 11.68 -7.46
N ASP A 140 -4.74 12.10 -6.21
CA ASP A 140 -3.57 12.83 -5.71
C ASP A 140 -2.28 12.01 -5.87
N CYS A 141 -2.35 10.70 -5.58
CA CYS A 141 -1.23 9.79 -5.81
C CYS A 141 -0.84 9.70 -7.30
N PHE A 142 -1.78 9.73 -8.23
CA PHE A 142 -1.45 9.77 -9.66
C PHE A 142 -0.77 11.08 -10.03
N GLU A 143 -1.29 12.21 -9.57
CA GLU A 143 -0.71 13.53 -9.85
C GLU A 143 0.74 13.62 -9.36
N SER A 144 1.03 13.14 -8.16
CA SER A 144 2.38 13.15 -7.59
C SER A 144 3.40 12.35 -8.41
N MET A 145 2.95 11.36 -9.19
CA MET A 145 3.81 10.50 -10.02
C MET A 145 4.01 11.00 -11.45
N PHE A 146 3.26 12.01 -11.92
CA PHE A 146 3.28 12.41 -13.35
C PHE A 146 4.67 12.74 -13.90
N ASN A 147 5.54 13.32 -13.08
CA ASN A 147 6.89 13.68 -13.46
C ASN A 147 7.89 12.51 -13.45
N GLU A 148 7.52 11.39 -12.84
CA GLU A 148 8.37 10.21 -12.68
C GLU A 148 8.07 9.11 -13.71
N LEU A 149 6.93 9.23 -14.43
CA LEU A 149 6.48 8.22 -15.38
C LEU A 149 7.31 8.24 -16.67
N ASP A 150 7.72 7.07 -17.12
CA ASP A 150 8.25 6.90 -18.49
C ASP A 150 7.11 6.95 -19.54
N ASP A 151 7.48 6.97 -20.84
CA ASP A 151 6.49 7.08 -21.93
C ASP A 151 5.53 5.89 -22.00
N LYS A 152 5.97 4.70 -21.62
CA LYS A 152 5.14 3.50 -21.55
C LYS A 152 4.14 3.60 -20.40
N GLU A 153 4.61 3.96 -19.23
CA GLU A 153 3.80 4.14 -18.03
C GLU A 153 2.76 5.25 -18.21
N ARG A 154 3.13 6.35 -18.88
CA ARG A 154 2.21 7.42 -19.27
C ARG A 154 1.11 6.92 -20.18
N THR A 155 1.46 6.12 -21.19
CA THR A 155 0.48 5.54 -22.12
C THR A 155 -0.46 4.58 -21.39
N GLU A 156 0.06 3.74 -20.51
CA GLU A 156 -0.75 2.81 -19.71
C GLU A 156 -1.69 3.56 -18.75
N LEU A 157 -1.20 4.60 -18.08
CA LEU A 157 -2.02 5.41 -17.18
C LEU A 157 -3.11 6.17 -17.94
N LEU A 158 -2.78 6.75 -19.09
CA LEU A 158 -3.75 7.44 -19.93
C LEU A 158 -4.89 6.51 -20.35
N ALA A 159 -4.57 5.33 -20.85
CA ALA A 159 -5.57 4.33 -21.25
C ALA A 159 -6.47 3.93 -20.06
N TYR A 160 -5.88 3.75 -18.88
CA TYR A 160 -6.62 3.44 -17.67
C TYR A 160 -7.57 4.58 -17.26
N LEU A 161 -7.10 5.83 -17.27
CA LEU A 161 -7.91 7.00 -16.91
C LEU A 161 -9.07 7.21 -17.90
N GLU A 162 -8.86 6.98 -19.19
CA GLU A 162 -9.91 7.02 -20.21
C GLU A 162 -11.00 5.97 -19.98
N GLU A 163 -10.61 4.75 -19.62
CA GLU A 163 -11.55 3.70 -19.20
C GLU A 163 -12.34 4.13 -17.96
N MET A 164 -11.66 4.67 -16.95
CA MET A 164 -12.31 5.17 -15.73
C MET A 164 -13.27 6.33 -16.02
N ARG A 165 -12.88 7.27 -16.86
CA ARG A 165 -13.75 8.37 -17.32
C ARG A 165 -15.06 7.82 -17.91
N THR A 166 -14.96 6.80 -18.73
CA THR A 166 -16.13 6.16 -19.35
C THR A 166 -17.05 5.54 -18.29
N LYS A 167 -16.49 4.80 -17.34
CA LYS A 167 -17.25 4.19 -16.23
C LYS A 167 -17.91 5.25 -15.35
N ILE A 168 -17.18 6.29 -14.99
CA ILE A 168 -17.70 7.40 -14.16
C ILE A 168 -18.85 8.11 -14.89
N SER A 169 -18.71 8.36 -16.19
CA SER A 169 -19.77 8.98 -17.00
C SER A 169 -21.04 8.14 -17.02
N GLN A 170 -20.92 6.82 -17.09
CA GLN A 170 -22.06 5.91 -17.00
C GLN A 170 -22.73 5.96 -15.63
N TYR A 171 -21.95 6.02 -14.53
CA TYR A 171 -22.49 6.15 -13.18
C TYR A 171 -23.23 7.45 -12.97
N ILE A 172 -22.67 8.58 -13.44
CA ILE A 172 -23.31 9.88 -13.39
C ILE A 172 -24.64 9.84 -14.15
N LYS A 173 -24.69 9.25 -15.35
CA LYS A 173 -25.92 9.09 -16.13
C LYS A 173 -26.97 8.30 -15.35
N ARG A 174 -26.58 7.16 -14.76
CA ARG A 174 -27.49 6.31 -13.96
C ARG A 174 -28.05 7.04 -12.74
N LEU A 175 -27.21 7.76 -12.01
CA LEU A 175 -27.65 8.54 -10.85
C LEU A 175 -28.62 9.65 -11.23
N LYS A 176 -28.40 10.35 -12.37
CA LYS A 176 -29.30 11.39 -12.88
C LYS A 176 -30.64 10.84 -13.36
N THR A 177 -30.69 9.63 -13.87
CA THR A 177 -31.91 8.97 -14.37
C THR A 177 -32.69 8.24 -13.29
N GLY A 178 -32.20 8.18 -12.04
CA GLY A 178 -32.85 7.43 -10.97
C GLY A 178 -32.90 5.90 -11.20
N ALA A 179 -32.15 5.40 -12.18
CA ALA A 179 -32.07 3.97 -12.49
C ALA A 179 -31.25 3.24 -11.42
N THR A 180 -31.90 2.87 -10.32
CA THR A 180 -31.36 1.87 -9.40
C THR A 180 -31.32 0.51 -10.11
N LYS A 181 -30.22 -0.26 -9.90
CA LYS A 181 -30.20 -1.68 -10.28
C LYS A 181 -31.25 -2.39 -9.42
N ASN A 182 -32.43 -2.61 -9.95
CA ASN A 182 -33.25 -3.74 -9.55
C ASN A 182 -32.78 -4.88 -10.48
N ASP A 183 -31.94 -5.77 -9.94
CA ASP A 183 -31.92 -7.23 -10.09
C ASP A 183 -30.64 -7.78 -9.46
#